data_ffadecc9983a14bc80aa196b3afeb78e
#
_entry.id   ffadecc9983a14bc80aa196b3afeb78e
#
_cell.length_a   1.000
_cell.length_b   1.000
_cell.length_c   1.000
_cell.angle_alpha   90.00
_cell.angle_beta   90.00
_cell.angle_gamma   90.00
#
_symmetry.space_group_name_H-M   'P 1'
#
loop_
_entity.id
_entity.type
_entity.pdbx_description
1 polymer ?
#
loop_
_entity_poly.entity_id
_entity_poly.type
_entity_poly.pdbx_seq_one_letter_code
_entity_poly.pdbx_strand_id
1 'polypeptide(L)'
;MFVRKKKNRSGSTSVVVVDKHGGKFKELYTIGIGHDVAEIEALCAKGQKWIKNHIGMLELDFECPAIKEQEVKAAETVLNNIDSILLNGAKLILDKVYDSIGFNNISDEVLRHLVVARLCQPMSKMATVDYLKSHFDEDLNLSKIYRYLDKLYNTQQETIQKLCVEHTFSVLGGRVEMLFYDVTSLYFESFREDILRSPGFSKDGKTSETQIILGLLVCENGYPLSYSIFNGAQYESYTMIPIIDDFKQRFCLDDFVVVADSGFMIKRNIEMLRTGGYQFIVGGRIKKYGKNIEEWILSLPHEDGQFYEKELDNGDRLIVTYSSKRAAKDAYNRAKGVERLKKTFSSGKITKDKINKRGYSKFLQIENDVNVSICDDKIREDEKWDGMKGYVTNTALSPEAVVAQYQGLWVVERAFRISKGTIETRPIFHFTERRIEAHVCLCFVAYKVYKELERIILLLGMDMSVDTVIKIAKTITTIRLRLPLNEKIITKTMILTPEHRSLKPLFDYLKI
;
A
#
# COMPACT_ATOMS: atom_id res chain seq x y z
N MET A 1 4.23 -31.16 41.30
CA MET A 1 3.74 -31.34 42.71
C MET A 1 2.40 -32.06 42.71
N PHE A 2 2.14 -32.88 43.71
CA PHE A 2 0.83 -33.56 43.87
C PHE A 2 0.60 -33.91 45.35
N VAL A 3 -0.64 -34.14 45.73
CA VAL A 3 -1.02 -34.55 47.09
C VAL A 3 -0.84 -36.07 47.23
N ARG A 4 -0.14 -36.51 48.32
CA ARG A 4 0.11 -37.90 48.62
C ARG A 4 -0.44 -38.25 50.00
N LYS A 5 -1.16 -39.37 50.09
CA LYS A 5 -1.63 -39.99 51.35
C LYS A 5 -0.54 -40.92 51.88
N LYS A 6 -0.14 -40.77 53.13
CA LYS A 6 0.92 -41.59 53.78
C LYS A 6 0.32 -42.21 55.04
N LYS A 7 0.18 -43.52 55.07
CA LYS A 7 -0.30 -44.24 56.25
C LYS A 7 0.74 -44.23 57.36
N ASN A 8 0.35 -43.86 58.55
CA ASN A 8 1.19 -43.85 59.73
C ASN A 8 1.07 -45.17 60.49
N ARG A 9 2.07 -45.53 61.32
CA ARG A 9 2.06 -46.75 62.19
C ARG A 9 0.95 -46.71 63.27
N SER A 10 0.42 -45.49 63.55
CA SER A 10 -0.67 -45.24 64.47
C SER A 10 -2.06 -45.49 63.91
N GLY A 11 -2.19 -45.96 62.61
CA GLY A 11 -3.48 -46.15 61.96
C GLY A 11 -4.04 -44.87 61.31
N SER A 12 -3.51 -43.73 61.60
CA SER A 12 -3.86 -42.44 60.96
C SER A 12 -3.24 -42.26 59.57
N THR A 13 -3.73 -41.34 58.78
CA THR A 13 -3.17 -41.01 57.44
C THR A 13 -2.75 -39.57 57.38
N SER A 14 -1.46 -39.33 57.13
CA SER A 14 -0.93 -38.00 56.83
C SER A 14 -1.14 -37.63 55.35
N VAL A 15 -1.62 -36.44 55.11
CA VAL A 15 -1.76 -35.85 53.76
C VAL A 15 -0.63 -34.85 53.57
N VAL A 16 0.23 -35.11 52.58
CA VAL A 16 1.42 -34.28 52.30
C VAL A 16 1.46 -33.87 50.85
N VAL A 17 2.00 -32.68 50.58
CA VAL A 17 2.33 -32.25 49.23
C VAL A 17 3.74 -32.65 48.91
N VAL A 18 3.93 -33.36 47.80
CA VAL A 18 5.22 -33.86 47.36
C VAL A 18 5.55 -33.38 45.96
N ASP A 19 6.84 -33.12 45.74
CA ASP A 19 7.37 -32.90 44.39
C ASP A 19 8.18 -34.13 43.95
N LYS A 20 8.09 -34.42 42.64
CA LYS A 20 8.84 -35.54 42.04
C LYS A 20 9.83 -34.95 41.03
N HIS A 21 11.08 -34.89 41.41
CA HIS A 21 12.16 -34.47 40.53
C HIS A 21 13.28 -35.51 40.50
N GLY A 22 13.74 -35.88 39.28
CA GLY A 22 14.82 -36.86 39.13
C GLY A 22 14.53 -38.24 39.72
N GLY A 23 13.26 -38.71 39.75
CA GLY A 23 12.87 -40.02 40.29
C GLY A 23 12.73 -40.08 41.83
N LYS A 24 13.11 -39.04 42.56
CA LYS A 24 12.98 -38.96 44.02
C LYS A 24 11.79 -38.09 44.41
N PHE A 25 11.11 -38.46 45.51
CA PHE A 25 10.01 -37.69 46.10
C PHE A 25 10.56 -36.82 47.22
N LYS A 26 10.28 -35.51 47.17
CA LYS A 26 10.57 -34.56 48.23
C LYS A 26 9.24 -34.06 48.81
N GLU A 27 9.04 -34.26 50.11
CA GLU A 27 7.89 -33.67 50.81
C GLU A 27 8.12 -32.15 50.95
N LEU A 28 7.18 -31.35 50.38
CA LEU A 28 7.27 -29.90 50.45
C LEU A 28 6.50 -29.31 51.60
N TYR A 29 5.31 -29.85 51.87
CA TYR A 29 4.44 -29.34 52.92
C TYR A 29 3.50 -30.45 53.43
N THR A 30 3.30 -30.48 54.77
CA THR A 30 2.34 -31.40 55.41
C THR A 30 1.04 -30.67 55.68
N ILE A 31 -0.04 -31.10 55.08
CA ILE A 31 -1.37 -30.47 55.19
C ILE A 31 -2.02 -30.81 56.53
N GLY A 32 -1.93 -32.07 56.94
CA GLY A 32 -2.51 -32.52 58.18
C GLY A 32 -2.59 -34.05 58.30
N ILE A 33 -3.16 -34.52 59.42
CA ILE A 33 -3.38 -35.94 59.70
C ILE A 33 -4.88 -36.15 59.90
N GLY A 34 -5.44 -37.14 59.19
CA GLY A 34 -6.85 -37.52 59.31
C GLY A 34 -6.99 -38.96 59.82
N HIS A 35 -8.06 -39.19 60.57
CA HIS A 35 -8.38 -40.49 61.17
C HIS A 35 -9.53 -41.24 60.43
N ASP A 36 -10.39 -40.47 59.75
CA ASP A 36 -11.47 -41.00 58.95
C ASP A 36 -11.39 -40.61 57.47
N VAL A 37 -12.23 -41.16 56.62
CA VAL A 37 -12.20 -40.96 55.17
C VAL A 37 -12.60 -39.52 54.82
N ALA A 38 -13.55 -38.93 55.54
CA ALA A 38 -14.05 -37.57 55.26
C ALA A 38 -12.99 -36.50 55.61
N GLU A 39 -12.30 -36.69 56.77
CA GLU A 39 -11.17 -35.84 57.15
C GLU A 39 -10.01 -35.91 56.13
N ILE A 40 -9.69 -37.13 55.65
CA ILE A 40 -8.62 -37.33 54.67
C ILE A 40 -8.97 -36.68 53.34
N GLU A 41 -10.21 -36.75 52.89
CA GLU A 41 -10.66 -36.09 51.66
C GLU A 41 -10.65 -34.57 51.79
N ALA A 42 -11.11 -34.03 52.93
CA ALA A 42 -11.01 -32.59 53.21
C ALA A 42 -9.57 -32.08 53.22
N LEU A 43 -8.64 -32.87 53.82
CA LEU A 43 -7.21 -32.56 53.79
C LEU A 43 -6.60 -32.66 52.38
N CYS A 44 -7.04 -33.62 51.57
CA CYS A 44 -6.62 -33.72 50.18
C CYS A 44 -7.06 -32.50 49.35
N ALA A 45 -8.29 -32.00 49.52
CA ALA A 45 -8.78 -30.78 48.88
C ALA A 45 -7.97 -29.54 49.30
N LYS A 46 -7.66 -29.42 50.59
CA LYS A 46 -6.73 -28.38 51.10
C LYS A 46 -5.34 -28.46 50.47
N GLY A 47 -4.82 -29.66 50.28
CA GLY A 47 -3.53 -29.91 49.64
C GLY A 47 -3.52 -29.50 48.16
N GLN A 48 -4.60 -29.81 47.45
CA GLN A 48 -4.75 -29.35 46.05
C GLN A 48 -4.86 -27.82 45.94
N LYS A 49 -5.58 -27.17 46.86
CA LYS A 49 -5.68 -25.70 46.94
C LYS A 49 -4.31 -25.06 47.26
N TRP A 50 -3.54 -25.68 48.16
CA TRP A 50 -2.19 -25.24 48.48
C TRP A 50 -1.25 -25.32 47.26
N ILE A 51 -1.31 -26.43 46.49
CA ILE A 51 -0.53 -26.58 45.25
C ILE A 51 -0.87 -25.51 44.25
N LYS A 52 -2.13 -25.22 43.99
CA LYS A 52 -2.59 -24.20 43.06
C LYS A 52 -2.08 -22.82 43.44
N ASN A 53 -2.18 -22.45 44.71
CA ASN A 53 -1.66 -21.18 45.23
C ASN A 53 -0.12 -21.08 45.13
N HIS A 54 0.57 -22.19 45.37
CA HIS A 54 2.03 -22.22 45.30
C HIS A 54 2.59 -22.12 43.87
N ILE A 55 1.83 -22.59 42.88
CA ILE A 55 2.16 -22.48 41.44
C ILE A 55 1.76 -21.12 40.86
N GLY A 56 1.10 -20.26 41.66
CA GLY A 56 0.63 -18.95 41.21
C GLY A 56 -0.63 -19.02 40.32
N MET A 57 -1.33 -20.15 40.34
CA MET A 57 -2.70 -20.21 39.81
C MET A 57 -3.61 -19.47 40.79
N LEU A 58 -3.97 -18.25 40.47
CA LEU A 58 -5.12 -17.58 41.12
C LEU A 58 -6.39 -18.33 40.72
N GLU A 59 -6.88 -19.22 41.61
CA GLU A 59 -8.30 -19.52 41.59
C GLU A 59 -9.00 -18.21 41.98
N LEU A 60 -9.77 -17.65 41.07
CA LEU A 60 -10.83 -16.73 41.43
C LEU A 60 -11.74 -17.46 42.41
N ASP A 61 -11.62 -17.12 43.68
CA ASP A 61 -12.35 -17.79 44.76
C ASP A 61 -13.84 -17.43 44.66
N PHE A 62 -14.61 -18.29 44.01
CA PHE A 62 -16.08 -18.15 43.86
C PHE A 62 -16.85 -18.60 45.11
N GLU A 63 -16.25 -18.62 46.28
CA GLU A 63 -16.87 -19.09 47.52
C GLU A 63 -17.15 -17.97 48.55
N CYS A 64 -18.04 -17.05 48.17
CA CYS A 64 -18.93 -16.34 49.10
C CYS A 64 -20.36 -16.43 48.51
N PRO A 65 -21.22 -17.34 48.95
CA PRO A 65 -22.37 -17.76 48.12
C PRO A 65 -23.35 -16.64 47.74
N ALA A 66 -23.65 -15.71 48.60
CA ALA A 66 -24.70 -14.71 48.35
C ALA A 66 -24.24 -13.49 47.52
N ILE A 67 -23.02 -12.95 47.76
CA ILE A 67 -22.50 -11.77 47.02
C ILE A 67 -22.10 -12.22 45.60
N LYS A 68 -21.52 -13.41 45.49
CA LYS A 68 -21.11 -14.02 44.20
C LYS A 68 -22.29 -14.35 43.30
N GLU A 69 -23.36 -14.87 43.84
CA GLU A 69 -24.53 -15.17 43.03
C GLU A 69 -25.18 -13.92 42.44
N GLN A 70 -25.13 -12.79 43.17
CA GLN A 70 -25.58 -11.48 42.64
C GLN A 70 -24.62 -10.91 41.59
N GLU A 71 -23.31 -11.01 41.81
CA GLU A 71 -22.32 -10.54 40.84
C GLU A 71 -22.34 -11.39 39.56
N VAL A 72 -22.43 -12.71 39.68
CA VAL A 72 -22.56 -13.60 38.52
C VAL A 72 -23.85 -13.31 37.75
N LYS A 73 -24.99 -13.20 38.44
CA LYS A 73 -26.26 -12.80 37.80
C LYS A 73 -26.21 -11.43 37.11
N ALA A 74 -25.56 -10.46 37.75
CA ALA A 74 -25.36 -9.15 37.15
C ALA A 74 -24.49 -9.24 35.89
N ALA A 75 -23.38 -10.00 35.93
CA ALA A 75 -22.49 -10.24 34.78
C ALA A 75 -23.23 -11.00 33.67
N GLU A 76 -23.97 -12.05 33.98
CA GLU A 76 -24.79 -12.79 33.02
C GLU A 76 -25.87 -11.89 32.40
N THR A 77 -26.50 -11.04 33.19
CA THR A 77 -27.47 -10.06 32.68
C THR A 77 -26.83 -9.10 31.68
N VAL A 78 -25.62 -8.62 31.94
CA VAL A 78 -24.88 -7.75 31.01
C VAL A 78 -24.52 -8.53 29.73
N LEU A 79 -24.00 -9.75 29.87
CA LEU A 79 -23.59 -10.58 28.73
C LEU A 79 -24.79 -10.98 27.85
N ASN A 80 -25.92 -11.35 28.47
CA ASN A 80 -27.15 -11.73 27.75
C ASN A 80 -27.83 -10.55 27.03
N ASN A 81 -27.50 -9.32 27.40
CA ASN A 81 -28.01 -8.10 26.78
C ASN A 81 -27.06 -7.47 25.74
N ILE A 82 -25.97 -8.17 25.38
CA ILE A 82 -25.13 -7.75 24.26
C ILE A 82 -25.94 -7.92 22.96
N ASP A 83 -26.23 -6.80 22.30
CA ASP A 83 -26.95 -6.75 21.03
C ASP A 83 -26.03 -7.12 19.88
N SER A 84 -24.82 -6.55 19.84
CA SER A 84 -23.81 -6.88 18.83
C SER A 84 -22.39 -6.55 19.27
N ILE A 85 -21.43 -7.26 18.68
CA ILE A 85 -20.00 -7.05 18.84
C ILE A 85 -19.41 -6.85 17.44
N LEU A 86 -18.88 -5.67 17.15
CA LEU A 86 -18.41 -5.28 15.84
C LEU A 86 -16.91 -5.01 15.86
N LEU A 87 -16.18 -5.58 14.91
CA LEU A 87 -14.75 -5.30 14.67
C LEU A 87 -14.59 -4.10 13.75
N ASN A 88 -15.02 -2.93 14.20
CA ASN A 88 -15.24 -1.76 13.36
C ASN A 88 -14.26 -0.59 13.63
N GLY A 89 -13.23 -0.76 14.46
CA GLY A 89 -12.33 0.36 14.79
C GLY A 89 -11.66 0.99 13.56
N ALA A 90 -11.29 0.18 12.55
CA ALA A 90 -10.75 0.71 11.30
C ALA A 90 -11.81 1.53 10.52
N LYS A 91 -13.07 1.10 10.53
CA LYS A 91 -14.19 1.86 9.91
C LYS A 91 -14.34 3.22 10.59
N LEU A 92 -14.30 3.27 11.91
CA LEU A 92 -14.44 4.54 12.66
C LEU A 92 -13.39 5.57 12.23
N ILE A 93 -12.14 5.17 12.09
CA ILE A 93 -11.04 6.03 11.62
C ILE A 93 -11.26 6.43 10.16
N LEU A 94 -11.46 5.44 9.28
CA LEU A 94 -11.52 5.67 7.84
C LEU A 94 -12.74 6.48 7.42
N ASP A 95 -13.89 6.33 8.09
CA ASP A 95 -15.08 7.16 7.86
C ASP A 95 -14.78 8.64 8.14
N LYS A 96 -14.08 8.94 9.24
CA LYS A 96 -13.71 10.32 9.57
C LYS A 96 -12.70 10.92 8.59
N VAL A 97 -11.73 10.12 8.16
CA VAL A 97 -10.78 10.54 7.13
C VAL A 97 -11.48 10.76 5.78
N TYR A 98 -12.41 9.90 5.41
CA TYR A 98 -13.25 10.04 4.21
C TYR A 98 -14.07 11.35 4.26
N ASP A 99 -14.66 11.65 5.41
CA ASP A 99 -15.44 12.88 5.62
C ASP A 99 -14.56 14.14 5.56
N SER A 100 -13.34 14.09 6.11
CA SER A 100 -12.40 15.23 6.09
C SER A 100 -11.96 15.64 4.69
N ILE A 101 -12.01 14.72 3.73
CA ILE A 101 -11.74 15.01 2.31
C ILE A 101 -12.92 15.70 1.62
N GLY A 102 -14.12 15.64 2.21
CA GLY A 102 -15.34 16.17 1.64
C GLY A 102 -16.17 15.13 0.86
N PHE A 103 -15.79 13.86 0.89
CA PHE A 103 -16.55 12.80 0.21
C PHE A 103 -17.93 12.53 0.83
N ASN A 104 -18.20 13.01 2.05
CA ASN A 104 -19.55 13.04 2.64
C ASN A 104 -20.56 13.87 1.83
N ASN A 105 -20.10 14.77 0.95
CA ASN A 105 -20.97 15.50 -0.01
C ASN A 105 -21.51 14.60 -1.12
N ILE A 106 -20.99 13.39 -1.29
CA ILE A 106 -21.53 12.37 -2.18
C ILE A 106 -22.64 11.65 -1.43
N SER A 107 -23.86 11.86 -1.87
CA SER A 107 -25.10 11.42 -1.18
C SER A 107 -25.28 9.89 -1.07
N ASP A 108 -24.34 9.08 -1.54
CA ASP A 108 -24.46 7.63 -1.61
C ASP A 108 -23.45 6.93 -0.68
N GLU A 109 -23.97 6.36 0.40
CA GLU A 109 -23.15 5.65 1.40
C GLU A 109 -22.42 4.41 0.84
N VAL A 110 -22.87 3.87 -0.31
CA VAL A 110 -22.24 2.68 -0.91
C VAL A 110 -20.78 2.95 -1.27
N LEU A 111 -20.45 4.16 -1.75
CA LEU A 111 -19.04 4.52 -2.01
C LEU A 111 -18.19 4.40 -0.75
N ARG A 112 -18.64 5.00 0.35
CA ARG A 112 -17.96 4.97 1.64
C ARG A 112 -17.70 3.53 2.09
N HIS A 113 -18.73 2.69 2.10
CA HIS A 113 -18.60 1.29 2.50
C HIS A 113 -17.61 0.51 1.63
N LEU A 114 -17.64 0.71 0.31
CA LEU A 114 -16.73 0.04 -0.61
C LEU A 114 -15.28 0.53 -0.45
N VAL A 115 -15.06 1.83 -0.23
CA VAL A 115 -13.74 2.43 0.00
C VAL A 115 -13.14 1.91 1.31
N VAL A 116 -13.90 1.97 2.39
CA VAL A 116 -13.47 1.51 3.72
C VAL A 116 -13.17 0.01 3.69
N ALA A 117 -14.07 -0.81 3.13
CA ALA A 117 -13.84 -2.24 2.98
C ALA A 117 -12.60 -2.54 2.14
N ARG A 118 -12.35 -1.77 1.06
CA ARG A 118 -11.16 -1.93 0.21
C ARG A 118 -9.87 -1.65 0.96
N LEU A 119 -9.85 -0.66 1.83
CA LEU A 119 -8.70 -0.33 2.67
C LEU A 119 -8.48 -1.33 3.81
N CYS A 120 -9.56 -1.84 4.40
CA CYS A 120 -9.47 -2.83 5.47
C CYS A 120 -9.10 -4.22 4.96
N GLN A 121 -9.77 -4.67 3.90
CA GLN A 121 -9.66 -6.02 3.38
C GLN A 121 -10.02 -6.04 1.88
N PRO A 122 -9.04 -5.85 0.98
CA PRO A 122 -9.27 -5.98 -0.46
C PRO A 122 -9.80 -7.36 -0.83
N MET A 123 -10.95 -7.40 -1.53
CA MET A 123 -11.57 -8.67 -1.92
C MET A 123 -12.59 -8.48 -3.05
N SER A 124 -13.18 -9.58 -3.54
CA SER A 124 -14.27 -9.56 -4.52
C SER A 124 -15.50 -8.83 -3.98
N LYS A 125 -16.37 -8.32 -4.87
CA LYS A 125 -17.59 -7.61 -4.44
C LYS A 125 -18.54 -8.51 -3.64
N MET A 126 -18.56 -9.81 -3.93
CA MET A 126 -19.34 -10.78 -3.14
C MET A 126 -18.78 -10.91 -1.73
N ALA A 127 -17.49 -11.18 -1.59
CA ALA A 127 -16.85 -11.28 -0.26
C ALA A 127 -16.88 -9.94 0.51
N THR A 128 -16.91 -8.79 -0.20
CA THR A 128 -17.10 -7.48 0.44
C THR A 128 -18.47 -7.36 1.11
N VAL A 129 -19.54 -7.92 0.53
CA VAL A 129 -20.88 -7.95 1.14
C VAL A 129 -20.82 -8.67 2.50
N ASP A 130 -20.24 -9.86 2.54
CA ASP A 130 -20.12 -10.66 3.76
C ASP A 130 -19.25 -9.96 4.83
N TYR A 131 -18.17 -9.34 4.39
CA TYR A 131 -17.29 -8.55 5.27
C TYR A 131 -18.01 -7.35 5.89
N LEU A 132 -18.74 -6.58 5.09
CA LEU A 132 -19.50 -5.42 5.56
C LEU A 132 -20.55 -5.82 6.60
N LYS A 133 -21.26 -6.91 6.35
CA LYS A 133 -22.27 -7.41 7.27
C LYS A 133 -21.66 -7.91 8.58
N SER A 134 -20.63 -8.76 8.49
CA SER A 134 -20.04 -9.41 9.68
C SER A 134 -19.21 -8.47 10.56
N HIS A 135 -18.56 -7.43 10.00
CA HIS A 135 -17.66 -6.56 10.74
C HIS A 135 -18.26 -5.19 11.05
N PHE A 136 -19.12 -4.69 10.17
CA PHE A 136 -19.62 -3.32 10.25
C PHE A 136 -21.15 -3.23 10.48
N ASP A 137 -21.82 -4.36 10.46
CA ASP A 137 -23.31 -4.43 10.55
C ASP A 137 -24.01 -3.65 9.43
N GLU A 138 -23.37 -3.67 8.22
CA GLU A 138 -23.90 -2.97 7.04
C GLU A 138 -24.56 -3.97 6.10
N ASP A 139 -25.85 -3.83 5.88
CA ASP A 139 -26.63 -4.72 5.02
C ASP A 139 -26.67 -4.20 3.58
N LEU A 140 -25.65 -4.59 2.82
CA LEU A 140 -25.55 -4.32 1.38
C LEU A 140 -25.68 -5.62 0.60
N ASN A 141 -26.50 -5.62 -0.45
CA ASN A 141 -26.53 -6.75 -1.37
C ASN A 141 -25.71 -6.48 -2.64
N LEU A 142 -25.27 -7.54 -3.27
CA LEU A 142 -24.40 -7.50 -4.44
C LEU A 142 -25.03 -6.69 -5.61
N SER A 143 -26.35 -6.80 -5.81
CA SER A 143 -27.06 -6.05 -6.85
C SER A 143 -27.04 -4.54 -6.60
N LYS A 144 -27.11 -4.10 -5.34
CA LYS A 144 -26.99 -2.68 -4.97
C LYS A 144 -25.58 -2.17 -5.28
N ILE A 145 -24.55 -2.98 -5.01
CA ILE A 145 -23.16 -2.64 -5.33
C ILE A 145 -22.99 -2.46 -6.85
N TYR A 146 -23.46 -3.39 -7.67
CA TYR A 146 -23.30 -3.27 -9.12
C TYR A 146 -24.10 -2.10 -9.72
N ARG A 147 -25.31 -1.83 -9.24
CA ARG A 147 -26.06 -0.63 -9.62
C ARG A 147 -25.33 0.65 -9.23
N TYR A 148 -24.69 0.63 -8.05
CA TYR A 148 -23.91 1.76 -7.62
C TYR A 148 -22.65 1.97 -8.51
N LEU A 149 -21.92 0.92 -8.87
CA LEU A 149 -20.79 1.04 -9.80
C LEU A 149 -21.21 1.65 -11.14
N ASP A 150 -22.36 1.24 -11.67
CA ASP A 150 -22.91 1.83 -12.90
C ASP A 150 -23.28 3.33 -12.69
N LYS A 151 -23.82 3.72 -11.54
CA LYS A 151 -24.07 5.13 -11.16
C LYS A 151 -22.78 5.93 -11.00
N LEU A 152 -21.78 5.36 -10.31
CA LEU A 152 -20.48 5.97 -10.12
C LEU A 152 -19.82 6.34 -11.45
N TYR A 153 -19.84 5.43 -12.41
CA TYR A 153 -19.34 5.67 -13.76
C TYR A 153 -20.08 6.82 -14.44
N ASN A 154 -21.41 6.79 -14.44
CA ASN A 154 -22.22 7.72 -15.22
C ASN A 154 -22.25 9.16 -14.67
N THR A 155 -22.11 9.34 -13.34
CA THR A 155 -22.50 10.62 -12.73
C THR A 155 -21.55 11.16 -11.64
N GLN A 156 -20.59 10.38 -11.13
CA GLN A 156 -19.87 10.79 -9.93
C GLN A 156 -18.34 10.92 -10.08
N GLN A 157 -17.75 10.38 -11.16
CA GLN A 157 -16.30 10.39 -11.34
C GLN A 157 -15.70 11.80 -11.36
N GLU A 158 -16.32 12.74 -12.05
CA GLU A 158 -15.87 14.13 -12.13
C GLU A 158 -15.96 14.83 -10.77
N THR A 159 -17.10 14.65 -10.08
CA THR A 159 -17.30 15.20 -8.73
C THR A 159 -16.23 14.68 -7.76
N ILE A 160 -15.92 13.39 -7.82
CA ILE A 160 -14.88 12.77 -7.00
C ILE A 160 -13.51 13.39 -7.27
N GLN A 161 -13.12 13.52 -8.54
CA GLN A 161 -11.84 14.13 -8.88
C GLN A 161 -11.79 15.60 -8.46
N LYS A 162 -12.89 16.35 -8.60
CA LYS A 162 -13.02 17.73 -8.14
C LYS A 162 -12.79 17.82 -6.62
N LEU A 163 -13.47 17.01 -5.82
CA LEU A 163 -13.28 16.96 -4.37
C LEU A 163 -11.83 16.59 -4.00
N CYS A 164 -11.19 15.68 -4.72
CA CYS A 164 -9.80 15.36 -4.52
C CYS A 164 -8.87 16.55 -4.75
N VAL A 165 -9.11 17.33 -5.79
CA VAL A 165 -8.31 18.52 -6.13
C VAL A 165 -8.54 19.63 -5.11
N GLU A 166 -9.80 19.94 -4.79
CA GLU A 166 -10.17 20.98 -3.82
C GLU A 166 -9.58 20.70 -2.44
N HIS A 167 -9.69 19.46 -1.96
CA HIS A 167 -9.05 19.04 -0.72
C HIS A 167 -7.52 19.18 -0.78
N THR A 168 -6.90 18.75 -1.89
CA THR A 168 -5.44 18.85 -2.03
C THR A 168 -4.99 20.30 -1.99
N PHE A 169 -5.69 21.22 -2.65
CA PHE A 169 -5.40 22.64 -2.59
C PHE A 169 -5.53 23.18 -1.17
N SER A 170 -6.59 22.81 -0.46
CA SER A 170 -6.78 23.21 0.94
C SER A 170 -5.60 22.77 1.82
N VAL A 171 -5.11 21.55 1.62
CA VAL A 171 -3.98 20.99 2.39
C VAL A 171 -2.64 21.63 2.03
N LEU A 172 -2.45 22.02 0.75
CA LEU A 172 -1.21 22.61 0.23
C LEU A 172 -1.18 24.15 0.26
N GLY A 173 -2.15 24.80 0.91
CA GLY A 173 -2.18 26.25 1.00
C GLY A 173 -2.63 26.96 -0.29
N GLY A 174 -3.41 26.30 -1.12
CA GLY A 174 -4.12 26.87 -2.26
C GLY A 174 -3.46 26.71 -3.63
N ARG A 175 -2.27 26.09 -3.72
CA ARG A 175 -1.62 25.86 -5.02
C ARG A 175 -0.91 24.51 -5.09
N VAL A 176 -0.84 23.99 -6.31
CA VAL A 176 -0.05 22.81 -6.69
C VAL A 176 1.01 23.28 -7.67
N GLU A 177 2.27 23.20 -7.28
CA GLU A 177 3.38 23.67 -8.10
C GLU A 177 3.91 22.59 -9.04
N MET A 178 3.88 21.33 -8.60
CA MET A 178 4.43 20.20 -9.34
C MET A 178 3.38 19.13 -9.58
N LEU A 179 3.27 18.68 -10.82
CA LEU A 179 2.46 17.57 -11.25
C LEU A 179 3.36 16.42 -11.71
N PHE A 180 3.36 15.33 -10.97
CA PHE A 180 4.08 14.11 -11.34
C PHE A 180 3.16 13.21 -12.12
N TYR A 181 3.62 12.82 -13.30
CA TYR A 181 2.91 11.93 -14.19
C TYR A 181 3.68 10.64 -14.44
N ASP A 182 2.99 9.52 -14.32
CA ASP A 182 3.47 8.21 -14.77
C ASP A 182 2.28 7.30 -15.12
N VAL A 183 2.58 6.17 -15.74
CA VAL A 183 1.58 5.17 -16.14
C VAL A 183 1.94 3.79 -15.61
N THR A 184 0.89 2.99 -15.45
CA THR A 184 1.05 1.58 -15.12
C THR A 184 0.05 0.73 -15.88
N SER A 185 0.41 -0.54 -16.17
CA SER A 185 -0.53 -1.52 -16.71
C SER A 185 -1.28 -2.23 -15.59
N LEU A 186 -2.58 -2.43 -15.80
CA LEU A 186 -3.46 -3.24 -14.96
C LEU A 186 -3.99 -4.39 -15.82
N TYR A 187 -3.63 -5.62 -15.48
CA TYR A 187 -3.98 -6.80 -16.26
C TYR A 187 -5.28 -7.44 -15.78
N PHE A 188 -5.88 -8.21 -16.69
CA PHE A 188 -7.04 -9.06 -16.44
C PHE A 188 -6.62 -10.52 -16.54
N GLU A 189 -7.18 -11.37 -15.74
CA GLU A 189 -7.05 -12.83 -15.91
C GLU A 189 -8.02 -13.29 -17.01
N SER A 190 -7.85 -12.73 -18.22
CA SER A 190 -8.72 -12.95 -19.38
C SER A 190 -7.96 -12.64 -20.65
N PHE A 191 -8.26 -13.39 -21.71
CA PHE A 191 -7.73 -13.15 -23.07
C PHE A 191 -8.72 -12.43 -23.98
N ARG A 192 -9.90 -12.04 -23.46
CA ARG A 192 -10.92 -11.38 -24.26
C ARG A 192 -10.59 -9.91 -24.44
N GLU A 193 -10.39 -9.53 -25.71
CA GLU A 193 -10.18 -8.15 -26.12
C GLU A 193 -11.49 -7.39 -26.32
N ASP A 194 -11.45 -6.09 -26.14
CA ASP A 194 -12.50 -5.12 -26.47
C ASP A 194 -11.88 -3.74 -26.73
N ILE A 195 -12.70 -2.69 -26.79
CA ILE A 195 -12.25 -1.32 -27.07
C ILE A 195 -11.23 -0.84 -26.03
N LEU A 196 -11.35 -1.26 -24.78
CA LEU A 196 -10.48 -0.83 -23.67
C LEU A 196 -9.38 -1.84 -23.39
N ARG A 197 -9.71 -3.15 -23.45
CA ARG A 197 -8.78 -4.23 -23.08
C ARG A 197 -8.08 -4.78 -24.32
N SER A 198 -6.77 -4.73 -24.32
CA SER A 198 -5.93 -5.34 -25.37
C SER A 198 -4.64 -5.88 -24.76
N PRO A 199 -4.02 -6.90 -25.33
CA PRO A 199 -2.64 -7.29 -25.00
C PRO A 199 -1.69 -6.12 -25.28
N GLY A 200 -0.66 -5.99 -24.46
CA GLY A 200 0.29 -4.90 -24.60
C GLY A 200 1.61 -5.18 -23.90
N PHE A 201 2.47 -4.18 -23.86
CA PHE A 201 3.72 -4.28 -23.12
C PHE A 201 3.44 -4.38 -21.62
N SER A 202 3.79 -5.53 -21.02
CA SER A 202 3.61 -5.76 -19.59
C SER A 202 4.95 -5.73 -18.87
N LYS A 203 5.13 -4.82 -17.92
CA LYS A 203 6.29 -4.79 -17.01
C LYS A 203 6.34 -6.04 -16.08
N ASP A 204 5.20 -6.71 -15.91
CA ASP A 204 5.06 -7.92 -15.08
C ASP A 204 5.24 -9.23 -15.88
N GLY A 205 5.62 -9.16 -17.17
CA GLY A 205 5.85 -10.32 -18.03
C GLY A 205 4.58 -11.03 -18.55
N LYS A 206 3.39 -10.47 -18.26
CA LYS A 206 2.09 -11.00 -18.69
C LYS A 206 1.72 -10.43 -20.07
N THR A 207 2.39 -10.91 -21.10
CA THR A 207 2.26 -10.36 -22.46
C THR A 207 1.09 -10.93 -23.27
N SER A 208 0.54 -12.07 -22.86
CA SER A 208 -0.61 -12.72 -23.49
C SER A 208 -1.95 -12.30 -22.88
N GLU A 209 -1.94 -11.77 -21.67
CA GLU A 209 -3.16 -11.33 -20.95
C GLU A 209 -3.56 -9.93 -21.40
N THR A 210 -4.87 -9.68 -21.47
CA THR A 210 -5.35 -8.33 -21.76
C THR A 210 -5.11 -7.40 -20.57
N GLN A 211 -4.84 -6.15 -20.86
CA GLN A 211 -4.57 -5.09 -19.88
C GLN A 211 -5.23 -3.77 -20.27
N ILE A 212 -5.23 -2.84 -19.35
CA ILE A 212 -5.46 -1.41 -19.58
C ILE A 212 -4.23 -0.64 -19.10
N ILE A 213 -4.07 0.58 -19.59
CA ILE A 213 -3.05 1.51 -19.09
C ILE A 213 -3.76 2.55 -18.24
N LEU A 214 -3.30 2.68 -17.00
CA LEU A 214 -3.74 3.71 -16.05
C LEU A 214 -2.68 4.81 -15.98
N GLY A 215 -3.03 6.01 -16.43
CA GLY A 215 -2.27 7.24 -16.20
C GLY A 215 -2.72 7.91 -14.91
N LEU A 216 -1.77 8.40 -14.10
CA LEU A 216 -2.04 9.04 -12.82
C LEU A 216 -1.29 10.35 -12.70
N LEU A 217 -2.00 11.41 -12.30
CA LEU A 217 -1.43 12.68 -11.86
C LEU A 217 -1.44 12.75 -10.34
N VAL A 218 -0.28 13.06 -9.76
CA VAL A 218 -0.13 13.29 -8.31
C VAL A 218 0.64 14.59 -8.08
N CYS A 219 0.40 15.24 -6.93
CA CYS A 219 1.21 16.39 -6.52
C CYS A 219 2.47 15.94 -5.76
N GLU A 220 3.32 16.90 -5.36
CA GLU A 220 4.58 16.69 -4.64
C GLU A 220 4.45 15.87 -3.36
N ASN A 221 3.31 15.95 -2.68
CA ASN A 221 3.03 15.16 -1.48
C ASN A 221 2.39 13.80 -1.78
N GLY A 222 2.22 13.45 -3.06
CA GLY A 222 1.66 12.17 -3.51
C GLY A 222 0.14 12.07 -3.41
N TYR A 223 -0.58 13.17 -3.23
CA TYR A 223 -2.02 13.15 -3.36
C TYR A 223 -2.43 12.91 -4.81
N PRO A 224 -3.33 11.97 -5.07
CA PRO A 224 -3.89 11.79 -6.40
C PRO A 224 -4.80 12.96 -6.74
N LEU A 225 -4.60 13.52 -7.94
CA LEU A 225 -5.36 14.65 -8.47
C LEU A 225 -6.31 14.22 -9.57
N SER A 226 -5.82 13.47 -10.53
CA SER A 226 -6.59 12.97 -11.68
C SER A 226 -6.01 11.66 -12.18
N TYR A 227 -6.84 10.90 -12.89
CA TYR A 227 -6.43 9.68 -13.59
C TYR A 227 -7.15 9.59 -14.93
N SER A 228 -6.55 8.84 -15.87
CA SER A 228 -7.17 8.45 -17.12
C SER A 228 -6.86 6.99 -17.44
N ILE A 229 -7.79 6.33 -18.10
CA ILE A 229 -7.67 4.94 -18.52
C ILE A 229 -7.54 4.91 -20.03
N PHE A 230 -6.55 4.14 -20.52
CA PHE A 230 -6.26 4.01 -21.94
C PHE A 230 -6.29 2.53 -22.35
N ASN A 231 -6.47 2.29 -23.64
CA ASN A 231 -6.42 0.94 -24.21
C ASN A 231 -5.06 0.28 -23.87
N GLY A 232 -5.11 -1.02 -23.58
CA GLY A 232 -3.94 -1.78 -23.15
C GLY A 232 -2.79 -1.86 -24.16
N ALA A 233 -3.09 -1.69 -25.47
CA ALA A 233 -2.08 -1.61 -26.53
C ALA A 233 -1.56 -0.19 -26.79
N GLN A 234 -2.10 0.83 -26.12
CA GLN A 234 -1.69 2.21 -26.27
C GLN A 234 -0.21 2.36 -25.94
N TYR A 235 0.54 3.10 -26.78
CA TYR A 235 1.91 3.43 -26.48
C TYR A 235 1.96 4.45 -25.32
N GLU A 236 2.63 4.09 -24.23
CA GLU A 236 2.66 4.88 -22.97
C GLU A 236 2.96 6.37 -23.18
N SER A 237 3.86 6.70 -24.14
CA SER A 237 4.23 8.10 -24.39
C SER A 237 3.08 8.97 -24.91
N TYR A 238 2.01 8.39 -25.45
CA TYR A 238 0.87 9.17 -25.97
C TYR A 238 -0.22 9.44 -24.94
N THR A 239 -0.04 8.97 -23.72
CA THR A 239 -1.04 9.09 -22.66
C THR A 239 -0.91 10.37 -21.84
N MET A 240 0.29 11.00 -21.82
CA MET A 240 0.60 12.13 -20.94
C MET A 240 -0.19 13.41 -21.30
N ILE A 241 -0.12 13.82 -22.55
CA ILE A 241 -0.73 15.09 -22.98
C ILE A 241 -2.26 15.12 -22.76
N PRO A 242 -3.02 14.07 -23.16
CA PRO A 242 -4.46 14.07 -22.96
C PRO A 242 -4.91 14.27 -21.51
N ILE A 243 -4.21 13.67 -20.55
CA ILE A 243 -4.57 13.81 -19.15
C ILE A 243 -4.19 15.18 -18.58
N ILE A 244 -3.08 15.77 -19.04
CA ILE A 244 -2.65 17.10 -18.61
C ILE A 244 -3.59 18.17 -19.16
N ASP A 245 -3.96 18.08 -20.43
CA ASP A 245 -4.89 19.02 -21.08
C ASP A 245 -6.28 18.95 -20.43
N ASP A 246 -6.81 17.73 -20.20
CA ASP A 246 -8.07 17.53 -19.50
C ASP A 246 -8.01 18.10 -18.07
N PHE A 247 -6.93 17.87 -17.35
CA PHE A 247 -6.74 18.39 -16.00
C PHE A 247 -6.69 19.92 -15.98
N LYS A 248 -5.91 20.54 -16.88
CA LYS A 248 -5.82 21.99 -17.02
C LYS A 248 -7.19 22.61 -17.31
N GLN A 249 -7.94 22.06 -18.27
CA GLN A 249 -9.25 22.55 -18.67
C GLN A 249 -10.28 22.46 -17.55
N ARG A 250 -10.35 21.31 -16.87
CA ARG A 250 -11.36 21.06 -15.82
C ARG A 250 -11.14 21.91 -14.57
N PHE A 251 -9.90 22.21 -14.22
CA PHE A 251 -9.57 22.91 -12.98
C PHE A 251 -9.04 24.32 -13.18
N CYS A 252 -9.00 24.82 -14.43
CA CYS A 252 -8.54 26.18 -14.81
C CYS A 252 -7.18 26.53 -14.18
N LEU A 253 -6.21 25.61 -14.28
CA LEU A 253 -4.88 25.76 -13.71
C LEU A 253 -3.87 26.12 -14.79
N ASP A 254 -3.13 27.20 -14.60
CA ASP A 254 -2.13 27.66 -15.57
C ASP A 254 -0.69 27.54 -15.08
N ASP A 255 -0.46 27.59 -13.77
CA ASP A 255 0.88 27.67 -13.18
C ASP A 255 1.27 26.35 -12.48
N PHE A 256 1.72 25.36 -13.25
CA PHE A 256 2.32 24.15 -12.72
C PHE A 256 3.43 23.61 -13.62
N VAL A 257 4.34 22.86 -13.06
CA VAL A 257 5.41 22.17 -13.77
C VAL A 257 5.08 20.68 -13.89
N VAL A 258 5.08 20.15 -15.11
CA VAL A 258 4.89 18.72 -15.37
C VAL A 258 6.21 17.99 -15.21
N VAL A 259 6.24 16.98 -14.33
CA VAL A 259 7.41 16.13 -14.13
C VAL A 259 7.09 14.71 -14.60
N ALA A 260 7.89 14.19 -15.54
CA ALA A 260 7.67 12.85 -16.11
C ALA A 260 8.98 12.12 -16.41
N ASP A 261 8.93 10.78 -16.51
CA ASP A 261 10.11 9.97 -16.81
C ASP A 261 10.56 10.12 -18.27
N SER A 262 11.79 9.71 -18.55
CA SER A 262 12.43 9.71 -19.89
C SER A 262 11.64 8.89 -20.94
N GLY A 263 10.77 7.98 -20.49
CA GLY A 263 9.82 7.26 -21.34
C GLY A 263 8.90 8.18 -22.14
N PHE A 264 8.50 9.31 -21.54
CA PHE A 264 7.61 10.30 -22.12
C PHE A 264 8.34 11.34 -22.97
N MET A 265 9.68 11.38 -22.97
CA MET A 265 10.52 12.28 -23.76
C MET A 265 10.55 11.83 -25.23
N ILE A 266 9.48 12.07 -25.95
CA ILE A 266 9.43 11.96 -27.42
C ILE A 266 9.25 13.37 -28.01
N LYS A 267 9.77 13.60 -29.22
CA LYS A 267 9.76 14.90 -29.91
C LYS A 267 8.35 15.50 -29.88
N ARG A 268 7.33 14.71 -30.24
CA ARG A 268 5.93 15.15 -30.23
C ARG A 268 5.47 15.69 -28.87
N ASN A 269 5.76 14.97 -27.76
CA ASN A 269 5.31 15.39 -26.43
C ASN A 269 5.97 16.72 -26.02
N ILE A 270 7.26 16.86 -26.27
CA ILE A 270 7.99 18.09 -25.95
C ILE A 270 7.43 19.28 -26.74
N GLU A 271 7.14 19.09 -28.04
CA GLU A 271 6.51 20.11 -28.87
C GLU A 271 5.11 20.46 -28.35
N MET A 272 4.30 19.47 -27.96
CA MET A 272 2.95 19.72 -27.44
C MET A 272 2.99 20.41 -26.07
N LEU A 273 3.90 20.04 -25.17
CA LEU A 273 4.08 20.75 -23.89
C LEU A 273 4.43 22.21 -24.11
N ARG A 274 5.30 22.51 -25.06
CA ARG A 274 5.68 23.91 -25.39
C ARG A 274 4.53 24.67 -26.00
N THR A 275 3.91 24.14 -27.05
CA THR A 275 2.79 24.79 -27.72
C THR A 275 1.60 25.00 -26.80
N GLY A 276 1.39 24.13 -25.84
CA GLY A 276 0.40 24.26 -24.77
C GLY A 276 0.79 25.21 -23.65
N GLY A 277 2.01 25.79 -23.69
CA GLY A 277 2.50 26.73 -22.69
C GLY A 277 2.84 26.08 -21.36
N TYR A 278 3.09 24.74 -21.34
CA TYR A 278 3.41 24.02 -20.11
C TYR A 278 4.89 24.17 -19.73
N GLN A 279 5.14 24.35 -18.45
CA GLN A 279 6.46 24.15 -17.88
C GLN A 279 6.67 22.65 -17.61
N PHE A 280 7.88 22.14 -17.85
CA PHE A 280 8.14 20.72 -17.68
C PHE A 280 9.56 20.40 -17.21
N ILE A 281 9.71 19.26 -16.58
CA ILE A 281 10.97 18.60 -16.25
C ILE A 281 10.82 17.13 -16.66
N VAL A 282 11.62 16.67 -17.62
CA VAL A 282 11.58 15.28 -18.12
C VAL A 282 12.96 14.67 -18.12
N GLY A 283 13.04 13.34 -17.95
CA GLY A 283 14.33 12.65 -18.04
C GLY A 283 14.92 12.72 -19.44
N GLY A 284 16.15 13.22 -19.56
CA GLY A 284 16.89 13.34 -20.83
C GLY A 284 17.39 12.00 -21.35
N ARG A 285 17.16 11.73 -22.64
CA ARG A 285 17.70 10.54 -23.32
C ARG A 285 19.09 10.83 -23.87
N ILE A 286 20.07 11.06 -22.97
CA ILE A 286 21.42 11.59 -23.29
C ILE A 286 22.18 10.82 -24.38
N LYS A 287 21.95 9.52 -24.55
CA LYS A 287 22.53 8.68 -25.60
C LYS A 287 21.83 8.78 -26.98
N LYS A 288 20.89 9.72 -27.15
CA LYS A 288 20.09 9.88 -28.39
C LYS A 288 20.17 11.29 -28.98
N TYR A 289 21.02 12.12 -28.49
CA TYR A 289 21.29 13.45 -29.07
C TYR A 289 22.24 13.36 -30.26
N GLY A 290 22.39 14.46 -31.00
CA GLY A 290 23.40 14.56 -32.06
C GLY A 290 24.81 14.55 -31.47
N LYS A 291 25.81 14.18 -32.32
CA LYS A 291 27.21 14.03 -31.93
C LYS A 291 27.77 15.19 -31.09
N ASN A 292 27.41 16.42 -31.43
CA ASN A 292 27.86 17.63 -30.75
C ASN A 292 27.48 17.66 -29.26
N ILE A 293 26.27 17.21 -28.93
CA ILE A 293 25.79 17.13 -27.55
C ILE A 293 26.37 15.92 -26.85
N GLU A 294 26.50 14.79 -27.55
CA GLU A 294 27.10 13.57 -26.99
C GLU A 294 28.57 13.79 -26.64
N GLU A 295 29.34 14.44 -27.51
CA GLU A 295 30.74 14.80 -27.26
C GLU A 295 30.88 15.76 -26.08
N TRP A 296 30.00 16.75 -26.00
CA TRP A 296 29.97 17.68 -24.86
C TRP A 296 29.68 16.90 -23.56
N ILE A 297 28.67 16.01 -23.52
CA ILE A 297 28.34 15.23 -22.33
C ILE A 297 29.53 14.37 -21.91
N LEU A 298 30.20 13.69 -22.86
CA LEU A 298 31.31 12.81 -22.58
C LEU A 298 32.61 13.56 -22.19
N SER A 299 32.68 14.87 -22.45
CA SER A 299 33.78 15.72 -22.01
C SER A 299 33.62 16.27 -20.59
N LEU A 300 32.44 16.08 -19.96
CA LEU A 300 32.16 16.60 -18.63
C LEU A 300 32.96 15.86 -17.55
N PRO A 301 33.44 16.55 -16.51
CA PRO A 301 34.07 15.92 -15.37
C PRO A 301 33.11 14.95 -14.65
N HIS A 302 33.66 13.82 -14.19
CA HIS A 302 32.89 12.80 -13.44
C HIS A 302 32.95 13.10 -11.92
N GLU A 303 32.28 14.18 -11.51
CA GLU A 303 32.26 14.67 -10.14
C GLU A 303 30.87 14.56 -9.53
N ASP A 304 30.77 13.91 -8.38
CA ASP A 304 29.52 13.79 -7.64
C ASP A 304 29.07 15.16 -7.13
N GLY A 305 27.77 15.46 -7.30
CA GLY A 305 27.14 16.69 -6.81
C GLY A 305 27.31 17.90 -7.72
N GLN A 306 27.99 17.76 -8.86
CA GLN A 306 28.07 18.82 -9.87
C GLN A 306 26.91 18.73 -10.86
N PHE A 307 26.50 19.91 -11.35
CA PHE A 307 25.45 20.08 -12.34
C PHE A 307 26.02 20.82 -13.54
N TYR A 308 25.88 20.23 -14.70
CA TYR A 308 26.34 20.81 -15.97
C TYR A 308 25.14 21.15 -16.84
N GLU A 309 25.11 22.33 -17.38
CA GLU A 309 23.97 22.84 -18.14
C GLU A 309 24.38 23.24 -19.55
N LYS A 310 23.49 22.94 -20.52
CA LYS A 310 23.62 23.36 -21.91
C LYS A 310 22.26 23.71 -22.46
N GLU A 311 22.16 24.85 -23.10
CA GLU A 311 21.00 25.24 -23.89
C GLU A 311 20.93 24.41 -25.18
N LEU A 312 19.74 23.93 -25.51
CA LEU A 312 19.45 23.18 -26.73
C LEU A 312 18.95 24.15 -27.81
N ASP A 313 19.10 23.79 -29.10
CA ASP A 313 18.69 24.58 -30.26
C ASP A 313 17.23 25.07 -30.22
N ASN A 314 16.43 24.40 -29.43
CA ASN A 314 15.01 24.65 -29.25
C ASN A 314 14.68 25.53 -28.03
N GLY A 315 15.68 26.07 -27.33
CA GLY A 315 15.54 26.91 -26.16
C GLY A 315 15.27 26.16 -24.85
N ASP A 316 15.23 24.79 -24.87
CA ASP A 316 15.21 24.01 -23.62
C ASP A 316 16.62 23.95 -23.04
N ARG A 317 16.67 23.64 -21.76
CA ARG A 317 17.90 23.43 -21.00
C ARG A 317 18.12 21.95 -20.77
N LEU A 318 19.28 21.44 -21.15
CA LEU A 318 19.76 20.10 -20.82
C LEU A 318 20.66 20.20 -19.59
N ILE A 319 20.24 19.59 -18.49
CA ILE A 319 21.03 19.47 -17.27
C ILE A 319 21.58 18.06 -17.20
N VAL A 320 22.89 17.92 -16.99
CA VAL A 320 23.58 16.62 -16.87
C VAL A 320 24.23 16.54 -15.50
N THR A 321 24.08 15.39 -14.86
CA THR A 321 24.72 15.06 -13.57
C THR A 321 25.50 13.77 -13.68
N TYR A 322 26.50 13.63 -12.84
CA TYR A 322 27.23 12.39 -12.62
C TYR A 322 26.98 11.86 -11.20
N SER A 323 27.00 10.54 -11.03
CA SER A 323 27.00 9.91 -9.71
C SER A 323 27.86 8.65 -9.73
N SER A 324 28.89 8.62 -8.90
CA SER A 324 29.79 7.47 -8.71
C SER A 324 29.04 6.23 -8.25
N LYS A 325 28.05 6.38 -7.36
CA LYS A 325 27.16 5.29 -6.91
C LYS A 325 26.35 4.70 -8.07
N ARG A 326 25.87 5.56 -8.97
CA ARG A 326 25.15 5.15 -10.17
C ARG A 326 26.11 4.46 -11.15
N ALA A 327 27.31 5.01 -11.36
CA ALA A 327 28.33 4.42 -12.23
C ALA A 327 28.69 2.98 -11.81
N ALA A 328 28.90 2.78 -10.51
CA ALA A 328 29.14 1.45 -9.97
C ALA A 328 27.98 0.47 -10.23
N LYS A 329 26.73 0.96 -10.08
CA LYS A 329 25.53 0.17 -10.39
C LYS A 329 25.39 -0.16 -11.88
N ASP A 330 25.68 0.82 -12.75
CA ASP A 330 25.61 0.66 -14.21
C ASP A 330 26.67 -0.37 -14.67
N ALA A 331 27.91 -0.26 -14.20
CA ALA A 331 28.99 -1.19 -14.44
C ALA A 331 28.65 -2.62 -13.97
N TYR A 332 28.13 -2.76 -12.74
CA TYR A 332 27.69 -4.05 -12.18
C TYR A 332 26.59 -4.70 -13.04
N ASN A 333 25.56 -3.93 -13.40
CA ASN A 333 24.46 -4.42 -14.21
C ASN A 333 24.93 -4.84 -15.60
N ARG A 334 25.83 -4.07 -16.23
CA ARG A 334 26.44 -4.39 -17.53
C ARG A 334 27.24 -5.68 -17.44
N ALA A 335 28.13 -5.82 -16.46
CA ALA A 335 28.93 -7.04 -16.25
C ALA A 335 28.05 -8.28 -16.13
N LYS A 336 26.99 -8.19 -15.27
CA LYS A 336 26.02 -9.28 -15.09
C LYS A 336 25.20 -9.58 -16.35
N GLY A 337 24.88 -8.55 -17.14
CA GLY A 337 24.20 -8.71 -18.42
C GLY A 337 25.08 -9.39 -19.49
N VAL A 338 26.34 -8.99 -19.59
CA VAL A 338 27.34 -9.60 -20.49
C VAL A 338 27.60 -11.04 -20.07
N GLU A 339 27.72 -11.37 -18.80
CA GLU A 339 27.86 -12.74 -18.31
C GLU A 339 26.69 -13.64 -18.75
N ARG A 340 25.44 -13.12 -18.62
CA ARG A 340 24.24 -13.83 -19.12
C ARG A 340 24.30 -14.06 -20.64
N LEU A 341 24.73 -13.05 -21.39
CA LEU A 341 24.92 -13.20 -22.84
C LEU A 341 25.97 -14.28 -23.17
N LYS A 342 27.12 -14.28 -22.47
CA LYS A 342 28.17 -15.32 -22.64
C LYS A 342 27.62 -16.72 -22.37
N LYS A 343 26.86 -16.90 -21.29
CA LYS A 343 26.19 -18.18 -20.97
C LYS A 343 25.21 -18.62 -22.06
N THR A 344 24.41 -17.67 -22.57
CA THR A 344 23.45 -17.96 -23.66
C THR A 344 24.16 -18.28 -24.97
N PHE A 345 25.26 -17.61 -25.23
CA PHE A 345 26.15 -17.89 -26.40
C PHE A 345 26.72 -19.28 -26.33
N SER A 346 27.34 -19.66 -25.21
CA SER A 346 27.95 -21.02 -25.03
C SER A 346 26.91 -22.15 -25.13
N SER A 347 25.61 -21.85 -24.89
CA SER A 347 24.54 -22.84 -25.05
C SER A 347 24.02 -22.99 -26.50
N GLY A 348 24.59 -22.28 -27.49
CA GLY A 348 24.18 -22.34 -28.91
C GLY A 348 22.80 -21.73 -29.19
N LYS A 349 22.20 -21.02 -28.22
CA LYS A 349 20.82 -20.47 -28.31
C LYS A 349 20.73 -19.07 -28.92
N ILE A 350 21.84 -18.47 -29.32
CA ILE A 350 21.84 -17.14 -29.94
C ILE A 350 21.76 -17.30 -31.46
N THR A 351 20.65 -16.85 -32.02
CA THR A 351 20.38 -16.76 -33.46
C THR A 351 20.44 -15.32 -33.94
N LYS A 352 20.55 -15.09 -35.25
CA LYS A 352 20.56 -13.76 -35.89
C LYS A 352 19.33 -12.91 -35.45
N ASP A 353 18.19 -13.54 -35.25
CA ASP A 353 16.91 -12.86 -34.82
C ASP A 353 16.98 -12.22 -33.45
N LYS A 354 17.93 -12.62 -32.60
CA LYS A 354 18.15 -12.04 -31.27
C LYS A 354 19.03 -10.80 -31.30
N ILE A 355 19.61 -10.43 -32.40
CA ILE A 355 20.40 -9.23 -32.54
C ILE A 355 19.45 -8.04 -32.69
N ASN A 356 19.39 -7.24 -31.66
CA ASN A 356 18.60 -6.03 -31.65
C ASN A 356 19.27 -4.95 -30.78
N LYS A 357 18.78 -3.71 -30.86
CA LYS A 357 19.33 -2.57 -30.10
C LYS A 357 18.78 -2.49 -28.65
N ARG A 358 18.07 -3.53 -28.16
CA ARG A 358 17.42 -3.51 -26.85
C ARG A 358 18.18 -4.31 -25.80
N GLY A 359 18.19 -3.82 -24.58
CA GLY A 359 18.85 -4.49 -23.45
C GLY A 359 20.33 -4.78 -23.74
N TYR A 360 20.78 -5.93 -23.32
CA TYR A 360 22.18 -6.38 -23.53
C TYR A 360 22.43 -6.96 -24.94
N SER A 361 21.37 -7.30 -25.69
CA SER A 361 21.50 -7.72 -27.08
C SER A 361 22.15 -6.67 -27.99
N LYS A 362 22.19 -5.40 -27.58
CA LYS A 362 22.91 -4.32 -28.24
C LYS A 362 24.43 -4.56 -28.36
N PHE A 363 25.01 -5.43 -27.51
CA PHE A 363 26.42 -5.78 -27.55
C PHE A 363 26.74 -6.89 -28.52
N LEU A 364 25.74 -7.49 -29.18
CA LEU A 364 25.96 -8.51 -30.23
C LEU A 364 26.30 -7.86 -31.55
N GLN A 365 27.11 -8.54 -32.31
CA GLN A 365 27.42 -8.21 -33.71
C GLN A 365 27.44 -9.48 -34.57
N ILE A 366 27.32 -9.30 -35.90
CA ILE A 366 27.46 -10.37 -36.89
C ILE A 366 28.88 -10.31 -37.48
N GLU A 367 29.60 -11.40 -37.43
CA GLU A 367 30.88 -11.58 -38.07
C GLU A 367 30.73 -12.49 -39.29
N ASN A 368 31.30 -12.08 -40.43
CA ASN A 368 31.32 -12.86 -41.68
C ASN A 368 29.94 -13.40 -42.13
N ASP A 369 28.89 -12.60 -41.98
CA ASP A 369 27.49 -12.89 -42.34
C ASP A 369 26.83 -14.12 -41.66
N VAL A 370 27.57 -14.89 -40.89
CA VAL A 370 27.08 -16.16 -40.29
C VAL A 370 27.20 -16.20 -38.79
N ASN A 371 28.31 -15.74 -38.24
CA ASN A 371 28.61 -15.89 -36.82
C ASN A 371 28.16 -14.66 -36.00
N VAL A 372 27.55 -14.92 -34.85
CA VAL A 372 27.22 -13.87 -33.88
C VAL A 372 28.32 -13.82 -32.83
N SER A 373 28.85 -12.64 -32.52
CA SER A 373 29.85 -12.44 -31.47
C SER A 373 29.45 -11.33 -30.52
N ILE A 374 30.12 -11.28 -29.37
CA ILE A 374 29.99 -10.18 -28.40
C ILE A 374 31.06 -9.15 -28.73
N CYS A 375 30.65 -7.91 -28.98
CA CYS A 375 31.52 -6.82 -29.36
C CYS A 375 31.99 -6.04 -28.13
N ASP A 376 33.26 -6.17 -27.78
CA ASP A 376 33.88 -5.47 -26.65
C ASP A 376 33.95 -3.96 -26.88
N ASP A 377 34.05 -3.49 -28.14
CA ASP A 377 34.01 -2.05 -28.44
C ASP A 377 32.67 -1.44 -28.07
N LYS A 378 31.56 -2.12 -28.36
CA LYS A 378 30.22 -1.64 -27.94
C LYS A 378 30.05 -1.63 -26.42
N ILE A 379 30.72 -2.52 -25.72
CA ILE A 379 30.73 -2.53 -24.25
C ILE A 379 31.52 -1.32 -23.75
N ARG A 380 32.71 -1.05 -24.27
CA ARG A 380 33.54 0.11 -23.93
C ARG A 380 32.84 1.44 -24.25
N GLU A 381 32.15 1.54 -25.37
CA GLU A 381 31.36 2.73 -25.70
C GLU A 381 30.20 2.93 -24.71
N ASP A 382 29.58 1.86 -24.25
CA ASP A 382 28.50 1.99 -23.23
C ASP A 382 29.04 2.39 -21.85
N GLU A 383 30.29 2.01 -21.51
CA GLU A 383 30.97 2.36 -20.24
C GLU A 383 31.19 3.85 -20.07
N LYS A 384 31.42 4.59 -21.15
CA LYS A 384 31.62 6.05 -21.12
C LYS A 384 30.44 6.82 -20.53
N TRP A 385 29.27 6.17 -20.50
CA TRP A 385 28.03 6.79 -20.02
C TRP A 385 27.66 6.42 -18.57
N ASP A 386 28.52 5.64 -17.91
CA ASP A 386 28.24 5.18 -16.57
C ASP A 386 28.13 6.34 -15.58
N GLY A 387 27.10 6.30 -14.75
CA GLY A 387 26.85 7.33 -13.76
C GLY A 387 26.19 8.60 -14.28
N MET A 388 26.14 8.80 -15.59
CA MET A 388 25.55 10.00 -16.18
C MET A 388 24.04 9.94 -16.26
N LYS A 389 23.38 11.06 -15.95
CA LYS A 389 21.94 11.26 -16.10
C LYS A 389 21.64 12.65 -16.61
N GLY A 390 20.73 12.73 -17.57
CA GLY A 390 20.27 14.00 -18.11
C GLY A 390 18.83 14.32 -17.74
N TYR A 391 18.54 15.61 -17.73
CA TYR A 391 17.21 16.19 -17.49
C TYR A 391 16.98 17.30 -18.48
N VAL A 392 15.78 17.39 -19.02
CA VAL A 392 15.39 18.48 -19.95
C VAL A 392 14.26 19.28 -19.36
N THR A 393 14.40 20.60 -19.41
CA THR A 393 13.43 21.53 -18.85
C THR A 393 13.37 22.83 -19.65
N ASN A 394 12.21 23.47 -19.64
CA ASN A 394 12.00 24.86 -20.07
C ASN A 394 11.74 25.80 -18.89
N THR A 395 11.87 25.34 -17.65
CA THR A 395 11.68 26.17 -16.45
C THR A 395 12.89 27.04 -16.19
N ALA A 396 12.73 28.14 -15.45
CA ALA A 396 13.81 28.96 -14.94
C ALA A 396 14.41 28.48 -13.62
N LEU A 397 14.02 27.28 -13.13
CA LEU A 397 14.54 26.72 -11.89
C LEU A 397 16.04 26.46 -11.97
N SER A 398 16.76 26.54 -10.84
CA SER A 398 18.17 26.17 -10.81
C SER A 398 18.38 24.70 -11.16
N PRO A 399 19.55 24.31 -11.68
CA PRO A 399 19.85 22.90 -11.99
C PRO A 399 19.62 21.95 -10.82
N GLU A 400 19.98 22.36 -9.60
CA GLU A 400 19.76 21.62 -8.36
C GLU A 400 18.27 21.40 -8.10
N ALA A 401 17.45 22.44 -8.26
CA ALA A 401 16.01 22.38 -8.08
C ALA A 401 15.36 21.46 -9.12
N VAL A 402 15.77 21.54 -10.39
CA VAL A 402 15.28 20.64 -11.46
C VAL A 402 15.57 19.17 -11.11
N VAL A 403 16.78 18.86 -10.67
CA VAL A 403 17.17 17.50 -10.30
C VAL A 403 16.41 17.02 -9.07
N ALA A 404 16.25 17.88 -8.05
CA ALA A 404 15.48 17.57 -6.85
C ALA A 404 14.00 17.27 -7.19
N GLN A 405 13.37 18.11 -8.02
CA GLN A 405 12.00 17.88 -8.48
C GLN A 405 11.87 16.59 -9.30
N TYR A 406 12.80 16.33 -10.22
CA TYR A 406 12.78 15.07 -10.96
C TYR A 406 12.95 13.84 -10.05
N GLN A 407 13.76 13.94 -9.01
CA GLN A 407 13.87 12.86 -8.02
C GLN A 407 12.52 12.60 -7.32
N GLY A 408 11.66 13.61 -7.21
CA GLY A 408 10.29 13.48 -6.70
C GLY A 408 9.39 12.49 -7.45
N LEU A 409 9.76 12.03 -8.66
CA LEU A 409 8.99 11.00 -9.40
C LEU A 409 8.76 9.70 -8.61
N TRP A 410 9.56 9.39 -7.61
CA TRP A 410 9.31 8.23 -6.73
C TRP A 410 7.93 8.29 -6.06
N VAL A 411 7.35 9.47 -5.96
CA VAL A 411 6.03 9.69 -5.33
C VAL A 411 4.93 9.00 -6.14
N VAL A 412 4.92 9.15 -7.47
CA VAL A 412 3.93 8.48 -8.32
C VAL A 412 4.20 6.98 -8.44
N GLU A 413 5.49 6.57 -8.44
CA GLU A 413 5.84 5.14 -8.35
C GLU A 413 5.32 4.51 -7.06
N ARG A 414 5.43 5.23 -5.94
CA ARG A 414 4.88 4.80 -4.65
C ARG A 414 3.35 4.74 -4.68
N ALA A 415 2.68 5.68 -5.34
CA ALA A 415 1.24 5.66 -5.53
C ALA A 415 0.80 4.36 -6.23
N PHE A 416 1.47 3.96 -7.31
CA PHE A 416 1.18 2.70 -7.98
C PHE A 416 1.51 1.47 -7.13
N ARG A 417 2.56 1.52 -6.30
CA ARG A 417 2.88 0.42 -5.39
C ARG A 417 1.78 0.21 -4.35
N ILE A 418 1.28 1.28 -3.75
CA ILE A 418 0.15 1.23 -2.80
C ILE A 418 -1.11 0.74 -3.50
N SER A 419 -1.43 1.29 -4.68
CA SER A 419 -2.62 0.90 -5.45
C SER A 419 -2.60 -0.58 -5.85
N LYS A 420 -1.46 -1.12 -6.26
CA LYS A 420 -1.30 -2.52 -6.67
C LYS A 420 -1.15 -3.50 -5.50
N GLY A 421 -0.50 -3.08 -4.42
CA GLY A 421 -0.21 -3.92 -3.26
C GLY A 421 -1.25 -3.80 -2.15
N THR A 422 -1.37 -2.64 -1.51
CA THR A 422 -2.27 -2.46 -0.36
C THR A 422 -3.75 -2.38 -0.76
N ILE A 423 -4.05 -1.67 -1.86
CA ILE A 423 -5.44 -1.50 -2.35
C ILE A 423 -5.85 -2.66 -3.27
N GLU A 424 -4.90 -3.42 -3.81
CA GLU A 424 -5.12 -4.54 -4.72
C GLU A 424 -6.00 -4.18 -5.93
N THR A 425 -5.69 -3.09 -6.62
CA THR A 425 -6.43 -2.67 -7.81
C THR A 425 -6.45 -3.75 -8.90
N ARG A 426 -5.47 -4.64 -8.91
CA ARG A 426 -5.36 -5.78 -9.85
C ARG A 426 -5.21 -7.13 -9.12
N PRO A 427 -5.63 -8.26 -9.71
CA PRO A 427 -6.29 -8.37 -11.02
C PRO A 427 -7.70 -7.77 -11.02
N ILE A 428 -8.14 -7.26 -12.18
CA ILE A 428 -9.48 -6.70 -12.34
C ILE A 428 -10.43 -7.80 -12.80
N PHE A 429 -11.51 -8.02 -12.05
CA PHE A 429 -12.53 -9.06 -12.32
C PHE A 429 -13.81 -8.50 -12.96
N HIS A 430 -13.79 -7.27 -13.45
CA HIS A 430 -14.89 -6.66 -14.17
C HIS A 430 -14.68 -6.78 -15.69
N PHE A 431 -15.76 -6.97 -16.45
CA PHE A 431 -15.70 -7.25 -17.88
C PHE A 431 -16.36 -6.18 -18.76
N THR A 432 -17.02 -5.20 -18.17
CA THR A 432 -17.60 -4.08 -18.91
C THR A 432 -16.83 -2.81 -18.62
N GLU A 433 -16.62 -1.98 -19.64
CA GLU A 433 -15.89 -0.71 -19.56
C GLU A 433 -16.33 0.12 -18.34
N ARG A 434 -17.64 0.42 -18.23
CA ARG A 434 -18.21 1.20 -17.13
C ARG A 434 -17.85 0.66 -15.73
N ARG A 435 -17.80 -0.68 -15.55
CA ARG A 435 -17.45 -1.29 -14.26
C ARG A 435 -15.95 -1.36 -14.02
N ILE A 436 -15.16 -1.45 -15.08
CA ILE A 436 -13.71 -1.33 -15.02
C ILE A 436 -13.34 0.08 -14.55
N GLU A 437 -13.92 1.09 -15.18
CA GLU A 437 -13.67 2.49 -14.80
C GLU A 437 -14.19 2.81 -13.41
N ALA A 438 -15.38 2.37 -13.04
CA ALA A 438 -15.92 2.53 -11.69
C ALA A 438 -15.01 1.84 -10.63
N HIS A 439 -14.45 0.68 -10.95
CA HIS A 439 -13.49 0.01 -10.06
C HIS A 439 -12.19 0.79 -9.89
N VAL A 440 -11.65 1.34 -10.97
CA VAL A 440 -10.46 2.21 -10.91
C VAL A 440 -10.76 3.48 -10.11
N CYS A 441 -11.93 4.10 -10.33
CA CYS A 441 -12.38 5.25 -9.56
C CYS A 441 -12.48 4.93 -8.06
N LEU A 442 -13.07 3.79 -7.69
CA LEU A 442 -13.12 3.32 -6.30
C LEU A 442 -11.72 3.18 -5.68
N CYS A 443 -10.78 2.60 -6.42
CA CYS A 443 -9.40 2.45 -5.97
C CYS A 443 -8.66 3.80 -5.86
N PHE A 444 -8.98 4.74 -6.75
CA PHE A 444 -8.47 6.11 -6.69
C PHE A 444 -8.95 6.83 -5.42
N VAL A 445 -10.23 6.71 -5.06
CA VAL A 445 -10.77 7.25 -3.79
C VAL A 445 -10.11 6.58 -2.60
N ALA A 446 -9.94 5.25 -2.61
CA ALA A 446 -9.26 4.53 -1.54
C ALA A 446 -7.80 5.02 -1.37
N TYR A 447 -7.09 5.27 -2.48
CA TYR A 447 -5.75 5.84 -2.42
C TYR A 447 -5.75 7.26 -1.86
N LYS A 448 -6.73 8.09 -2.19
CA LYS A 448 -6.88 9.44 -1.61
C LYS A 448 -7.08 9.40 -0.09
N VAL A 449 -7.95 8.51 0.40
CA VAL A 449 -8.18 8.31 1.85
C VAL A 449 -6.92 7.77 2.53
N TYR A 450 -6.21 6.83 1.91
CA TYR A 450 -4.93 6.32 2.40
C TYR A 450 -3.91 7.46 2.59
N LYS A 451 -3.79 8.34 1.61
CA LYS A 451 -2.85 9.49 1.65
C LYS A 451 -3.23 10.52 2.71
N GLU A 452 -4.50 10.77 2.91
CA GLU A 452 -4.96 11.69 3.95
C GLU A 452 -4.71 11.11 5.35
N LEU A 453 -4.98 9.82 5.56
CA LEU A 453 -4.61 9.16 6.81
C LEU A 453 -3.08 9.20 7.05
N GLU A 454 -2.26 9.00 6.01
CA GLU A 454 -0.80 9.14 6.12
C GLU A 454 -0.39 10.54 6.58
N ARG A 455 -1.00 11.59 6.00
CA ARG A 455 -0.74 12.98 6.42
C ARG A 455 -1.11 13.23 7.88
N ILE A 456 -2.26 12.73 8.32
CA ILE A 456 -2.71 12.88 9.70
C ILE A 456 -1.75 12.18 10.67
N ILE A 457 -1.32 10.95 10.36
CA ILE A 457 -0.34 10.20 11.14
C ILE A 457 0.96 10.99 11.30
N LEU A 458 1.47 11.55 10.19
CA LEU A 458 2.68 12.37 10.18
C LEU A 458 2.48 13.68 10.97
N LEU A 459 1.33 14.35 10.81
CA LEU A 459 0.99 15.57 11.55
C LEU A 459 0.98 15.34 13.07
N LEU A 460 0.54 14.16 13.51
CA LEU A 460 0.49 13.77 14.90
C LEU A 460 1.84 13.24 15.43
N GLY A 461 2.88 13.19 14.61
CA GLY A 461 4.19 12.67 14.98
C GLY A 461 4.19 11.19 15.35
N MET A 462 3.23 10.42 14.84
CA MET A 462 3.14 8.98 15.13
C MET A 462 4.14 8.20 14.28
N ASP A 463 4.99 7.40 14.91
CA ASP A 463 5.95 6.51 14.23
C ASP A 463 5.26 5.19 13.79
N MET A 464 4.28 5.32 12.92
CA MET A 464 3.51 4.19 12.39
C MET A 464 3.15 4.39 10.93
N SER A 465 3.15 3.30 10.15
CA SER A 465 2.61 3.30 8.79
C SER A 465 1.09 3.24 8.80
N VAL A 466 0.45 3.69 7.72
CA VAL A 466 -1.00 3.55 7.51
C VAL A 466 -1.44 2.09 7.64
N ASP A 467 -0.68 1.16 7.04
CA ASP A 467 -0.98 -0.28 7.10
C ASP A 467 -0.95 -0.80 8.54
N THR A 468 0.00 -0.31 9.36
CA THR A 468 0.09 -0.65 10.80
C THR A 468 -1.12 -0.11 11.56
N VAL A 469 -1.48 1.14 11.32
CA VAL A 469 -2.66 1.78 11.95
C VAL A 469 -3.94 1.00 11.61
N ILE A 470 -4.16 0.68 10.33
CA ILE A 470 -5.34 -0.09 9.91
C ILE A 470 -5.32 -1.49 10.53
N LYS A 471 -4.17 -2.16 10.56
CA LYS A 471 -4.00 -3.49 11.17
C LYS A 471 -4.39 -3.48 12.65
N ILE A 472 -3.90 -2.53 13.43
CA ILE A 472 -4.25 -2.38 14.85
C ILE A 472 -5.74 -2.03 14.98
N ALA A 473 -6.23 -1.06 14.22
CA ALA A 473 -7.61 -0.60 14.30
C ALA A 473 -8.62 -1.71 13.96
N LYS A 474 -8.30 -2.64 13.06
CA LYS A 474 -9.15 -3.81 12.73
C LYS A 474 -9.41 -4.73 13.93
N THR A 475 -8.60 -4.68 14.98
CA THR A 475 -8.79 -5.47 16.20
C THR A 475 -9.58 -4.75 17.29
N ILE A 476 -9.87 -3.46 17.10
CA ILE A 476 -10.68 -2.66 18.02
C ILE A 476 -12.16 -3.02 17.83
N THR A 477 -12.78 -3.35 18.93
CA THR A 477 -14.16 -3.84 18.99
C THR A 477 -15.10 -2.78 19.55
N THR A 478 -16.27 -2.63 18.95
CA THR A 478 -17.38 -1.87 19.50
C THR A 478 -18.47 -2.82 20.00
N ILE A 479 -18.86 -2.67 21.25
CA ILE A 479 -19.94 -3.43 21.87
C ILE A 479 -21.19 -2.55 21.91
N ARG A 480 -22.31 -3.09 21.44
CA ARG A 480 -23.63 -2.54 21.62
C ARG A 480 -24.36 -3.34 22.70
N LEU A 481 -24.79 -2.68 23.74
CA LEU A 481 -25.46 -3.27 24.88
C LEU A 481 -26.87 -2.69 24.99
N ARG A 482 -27.88 -3.57 25.06
CA ARG A 482 -29.27 -3.17 25.31
C ARG A 482 -29.53 -3.11 26.81
N LEU A 483 -29.98 -1.97 27.30
CA LEU A 483 -30.28 -1.82 28.73
C LEU A 483 -31.60 -2.54 29.08
N PRO A 484 -31.62 -3.38 30.16
CA PRO A 484 -32.77 -4.24 30.47
C PRO A 484 -34.06 -3.47 30.81
N LEU A 485 -33.93 -2.27 31.37
CA LEU A 485 -35.09 -1.50 31.89
C LEU A 485 -35.78 -0.63 30.83
N ASN A 486 -35.04 -0.08 29.89
CA ASN A 486 -35.56 0.90 28.93
C ASN A 486 -35.23 0.56 27.46
N GLU A 487 -34.71 -0.61 27.22
CA GLU A 487 -34.26 -1.12 25.89
C GLU A 487 -33.31 -0.18 25.12
N LYS A 488 -32.78 0.85 25.80
CA LYS A 488 -31.83 1.78 25.19
C LYS A 488 -30.52 1.07 24.87
N ILE A 489 -30.01 1.28 23.67
CA ILE A 489 -28.71 0.74 23.24
C ILE A 489 -27.60 1.70 23.66
N ILE A 490 -26.64 1.19 24.41
CA ILE A 490 -25.38 1.86 24.71
C ILE A 490 -24.30 1.27 23.81
N THR A 491 -23.52 2.15 23.18
CA THR A 491 -22.41 1.76 22.33
C THR A 491 -21.10 2.15 23.00
N LYS A 492 -20.14 1.19 23.09
CA LYS A 492 -18.82 1.44 23.66
C LYS A 492 -17.72 0.82 22.82
N THR A 493 -16.76 1.64 22.38
CA THR A 493 -15.55 1.21 21.72
C THR A 493 -14.50 0.78 22.74
N MET A 494 -13.93 -0.41 22.56
CA MET A 494 -13.08 -1.07 23.52
C MET A 494 -11.59 -0.89 23.15
N ILE A 495 -10.93 0.04 23.80
CA ILE A 495 -9.48 0.31 23.65
C ILE A 495 -8.76 -0.43 24.79
N LEU A 496 -8.44 -1.73 24.56
CA LEU A 496 -8.01 -2.63 25.63
C LEU A 496 -6.49 -2.80 25.70
N THR A 497 -5.84 -2.97 24.55
CA THR A 497 -4.41 -3.32 24.48
C THR A 497 -3.51 -2.08 24.43
N PRO A 498 -2.20 -2.20 24.72
CA PRO A 498 -1.24 -1.11 24.52
C PRO A 498 -1.22 -0.60 23.07
N GLU A 499 -1.34 -1.51 22.09
CA GLU A 499 -1.39 -1.16 20.67
C GLU A 499 -2.65 -0.35 20.35
N HIS A 500 -3.81 -0.71 20.92
CA HIS A 500 -5.03 0.12 20.77
C HIS A 500 -4.83 1.54 21.34
N ARG A 501 -4.16 1.64 22.50
CA ARG A 501 -3.90 2.93 23.16
C ARG A 501 -2.92 3.78 22.36
N SER A 502 -2.02 3.19 21.57
CA SER A 502 -1.11 3.93 20.70
C SER A 502 -1.84 4.70 19.59
N LEU A 503 -3.09 4.32 19.27
CA LEU A 503 -3.95 5.04 18.33
C LEU A 503 -4.74 6.20 18.98
N LYS A 504 -4.61 6.41 20.29
CA LYS A 504 -5.36 7.46 21.00
C LYS A 504 -5.17 8.86 20.38
N PRO A 505 -3.96 9.32 20.02
CA PRO A 505 -3.80 10.64 19.39
C PRO A 505 -4.64 10.79 18.11
N LEU A 506 -4.78 9.71 17.34
CA LEU A 506 -5.60 9.69 16.12
C LEU A 506 -7.09 9.73 16.43
N PHE A 507 -7.57 8.98 17.44
CA PHE A 507 -8.97 9.03 17.90
C PHE A 507 -9.34 10.42 18.42
N ASP A 508 -8.47 11.02 19.23
CA ASP A 508 -8.68 12.36 19.78
C ASP A 508 -8.73 13.43 18.66
N TYR A 509 -7.83 13.36 17.68
CA TYR A 509 -7.79 14.26 16.53
C TYR A 509 -9.05 14.16 15.66
N LEU A 510 -9.50 12.94 15.39
CA LEU A 510 -10.67 12.65 14.56
C LEU A 510 -12.00 12.76 15.33
N LYS A 511 -11.96 13.02 16.63
CA LYS A 511 -13.13 13.11 17.51
C LYS A 511 -14.00 11.84 17.47
N ILE A 512 -13.35 10.69 17.63
CA ILE A 512 -14.00 9.37 17.65
C ILE A 512 -14.27 8.92 19.08
#